data_4f9f164bd02c244aa1599236fb292671
#
_entry.id   4f9f164bd02c244aa1599236fb292671
#
_cell.length_a   1.000
_cell.length_b   1.000
_cell.length_c   1.000
_cell.angle_alpha   90.00
_cell.angle_beta   90.00
_cell.angle_gamma   90.00
#
_symmetry.space_group_name_H-M   'P 1'
#
loop_
_entity.id
_entity.type
_entity.pdbx_description
1 polymer ?
#
loop_
_entity_poly.entity_id
_entity_poly.type
_entity_poly.pdbx_seq_one_letter_code
_entity_poly.pdbx_strand_id
1 'polypeptide(L)'
;MIATNEELALLEKWKRKLCLQEWRIKLLTHLHPEEMMVRNTAGCTEWSEAIKTARIEIINPDCYGDRIVPFNFEKTLVHELLHLKFSFWCQNEDDIGDRVMHQMIDDLARALTEGDSDDET
;
A
#
# COMPACT_ATOMS: atom_id res chain seq x y z
N MET A 1 -9.28 -12.30 0.79
CA MET A 1 -8.79 -13.46 1.59
C MET A 1 -7.81 -12.96 2.63
N ILE A 2 -7.70 -13.63 3.74
CA ILE A 2 -6.77 -13.23 4.79
C ILE A 2 -5.33 -13.41 4.31
N ALA A 3 -4.46 -12.49 4.67
CA ALA A 3 -3.07 -12.52 4.23
C ALA A 3 -2.34 -13.78 4.73
N THR A 4 -1.38 -14.24 3.93
CA THR A 4 -0.53 -15.36 4.32
C THR A 4 0.45 -14.94 5.42
N ASN A 5 1.10 -15.92 6.04
CA ASN A 5 2.09 -15.63 7.08
C ASN A 5 3.26 -14.81 6.53
N GLU A 6 3.69 -15.09 5.30
CA GLU A 6 4.76 -14.33 4.67
C GLU A 6 4.34 -12.88 4.43
N GLU A 7 3.11 -12.69 3.99
CA GLU A 7 2.58 -11.34 3.76
C GLU A 7 2.44 -10.57 5.06
N LEU A 8 2.00 -11.25 6.12
CA LEU A 8 1.91 -10.61 7.44
C LEU A 8 3.29 -10.25 7.98
N ALA A 9 4.29 -11.08 7.70
CA ALA A 9 5.66 -10.76 8.11
C ALA A 9 6.18 -9.51 7.40
N LEU A 10 5.87 -9.36 6.11
CA LEU A 10 6.21 -8.15 5.38
C LEU A 10 5.49 -6.92 5.96
N LEU A 11 4.22 -7.10 6.30
CA LEU A 11 3.46 -6.01 6.93
C LEU A 11 4.13 -5.54 8.22
N GLU A 12 4.51 -6.48 9.10
CA GLU A 12 5.15 -6.12 10.35
C GLU A 12 6.51 -5.47 10.14
N LYS A 13 7.29 -5.96 9.19
CA LYS A 13 8.57 -5.37 8.83
C LYS A 13 8.42 -3.90 8.44
N TRP A 14 7.48 -3.63 7.54
CA TRP A 14 7.30 -2.27 7.02
C TRP A 14 6.59 -1.35 8.01
N LYS A 15 5.70 -1.89 8.84
CA LYS A 15 5.14 -1.09 9.93
C LYS A 15 6.23 -0.55 10.83
N ARG A 16 7.21 -1.39 11.16
CA ARG A 16 8.33 -0.94 11.99
C ARG A 16 9.20 0.08 11.27
N LYS A 17 9.53 -0.18 10.01
CA LYS A 17 10.38 0.73 9.25
C LYS A 17 9.73 2.10 9.07
N LEU A 18 8.42 2.14 8.92
CA LEU A 18 7.69 3.38 8.68
C LEU A 18 7.12 3.99 9.96
N CYS A 19 7.43 3.39 11.11
CA CYS A 19 6.94 3.87 12.42
C CYS A 19 5.42 3.91 12.50
N LEU A 20 4.78 2.83 12.06
CA LEU A 20 3.33 2.67 12.07
C LEU A 20 2.89 1.59 13.05
N GLN A 21 3.70 1.29 14.09
CA GLN A 21 3.41 0.18 15.01
C GLN A 21 2.10 0.36 15.77
N GLU A 22 1.68 1.59 15.99
CA GLU A 22 0.44 1.84 16.71
C GLU A 22 -0.82 1.61 15.88
N TRP A 23 -0.68 1.40 14.57
CA TRP A 23 -1.81 1.14 13.70
C TRP A 23 -2.22 -0.33 13.76
N ARG A 24 -3.51 -0.57 13.85
CA ARG A 24 -4.09 -1.89 13.70
C ARG A 24 -4.53 -2.03 12.25
N ILE A 25 -3.91 -2.96 11.54
CA ILE A 25 -4.12 -3.07 10.11
C ILE A 25 -4.67 -4.45 9.77
N LYS A 26 -5.83 -4.45 9.12
CA LYS A 26 -6.40 -5.66 8.54
C LYS A 26 -5.94 -5.73 7.09
N LEU A 27 -5.13 -6.73 6.78
CA LEU A 27 -4.59 -6.92 5.44
C LEU A 27 -5.35 -8.03 4.73
N LEU A 28 -5.96 -7.68 3.61
CA LEU A 28 -6.67 -8.62 2.75
C LEU A 28 -5.93 -8.68 1.42
N THR A 29 -5.62 -9.89 0.98
CA THR A 29 -4.82 -10.09 -0.23
C THR A 29 -5.51 -11.04 -1.19
N HIS A 30 -4.96 -11.15 -2.39
CA HIS A 30 -5.46 -12.06 -3.43
C HIS A 30 -6.93 -11.83 -3.73
N LEU A 31 -7.35 -10.56 -3.71
CA LEU A 31 -8.74 -10.20 -3.95
C LEU A 31 -9.03 -10.09 -5.44
N HIS A 32 -10.20 -10.57 -5.84
CA HIS A 32 -10.69 -10.31 -7.18
C HIS A 32 -11.20 -8.86 -7.25
N PRO A 33 -11.16 -8.25 -8.45
CA PRO A 33 -11.56 -6.84 -8.57
C PRO A 33 -12.94 -6.54 -7.99
N GLU A 34 -13.90 -7.46 -8.12
CA GLU A 34 -15.25 -7.23 -7.60
C GLU A 34 -15.33 -7.29 -6.09
N GLU A 35 -14.30 -7.83 -5.42
CA GLU A 35 -14.24 -7.87 -3.98
C GLU A 35 -13.59 -6.64 -3.35
N MET A 36 -12.95 -5.82 -4.18
CA MET A 36 -12.21 -4.66 -3.70
C MET A 36 -13.11 -3.44 -3.57
N MET A 37 -12.80 -2.60 -2.59
CA MET A 37 -13.52 -1.34 -2.38
C MET A 37 -13.39 -0.40 -3.58
N VAL A 38 -12.23 -0.42 -4.23
CA VAL A 38 -11.97 0.42 -5.39
C VAL A 38 -11.55 -0.47 -6.55
N ARG A 39 -12.15 -0.24 -7.72
CA ARG A 39 -11.82 -1.02 -8.91
C ARG A 39 -10.66 -0.41 -9.66
N ASN A 40 -10.02 -1.22 -10.48
CA ASN A 40 -8.92 -0.80 -11.37
C ASN A 40 -7.70 -0.29 -10.64
N THR A 41 -7.43 -0.86 -9.46
CA THR A 41 -6.25 -0.50 -8.69
C THR A 41 -5.58 -1.77 -8.15
N ALA A 42 -4.26 -1.71 -7.96
CA ALA A 42 -3.52 -2.82 -7.39
C ALA A 42 -3.77 -2.95 -5.89
N GLY A 43 -4.07 -1.84 -5.22
CA GLY A 43 -4.35 -1.84 -3.80
C GLY A 43 -5.16 -0.62 -3.41
N CYS A 44 -5.76 -0.68 -2.23
CA CYS A 44 -6.46 0.47 -1.67
C CYS A 44 -6.45 0.40 -0.15
N THR A 45 -6.64 1.54 0.48
CA THR A 45 -6.58 1.69 1.92
C THR A 45 -7.75 2.51 2.42
N GLU A 46 -8.40 2.01 3.47
CA GLU A 46 -9.43 2.73 4.20
C GLU A 46 -8.95 2.84 5.64
N TRP A 47 -9.09 4.01 6.25
CA TRP A 47 -8.56 4.18 7.60
C TRP A 47 -9.41 5.13 8.44
N SER A 48 -9.23 5.00 9.77
CA SER A 48 -9.73 5.95 10.73
C SER A 48 -8.57 6.42 11.60
N GLU A 49 -8.20 7.69 11.48
CA GLU A 49 -7.11 8.24 12.25
C GLU A 49 -7.43 8.28 13.75
N ALA A 50 -8.69 8.51 14.08
CA ALA A 50 -9.11 8.67 15.47
C ALA A 50 -8.81 7.42 16.30
N ILE A 51 -8.95 6.23 15.69
CA ILE A 51 -8.72 4.97 16.40
C ILE A 51 -7.53 4.19 15.86
N LYS A 52 -6.79 4.78 14.94
CA LYS A 52 -5.58 4.17 14.35
C LYS A 52 -5.84 2.76 13.84
N THR A 53 -6.89 2.63 13.04
CA THR A 53 -7.28 1.37 12.45
C THR A 53 -7.40 1.53 10.95
N ALA A 54 -6.93 0.54 10.21
CA ALA A 54 -6.96 0.60 8.75
C ALA A 54 -7.26 -0.77 8.16
N ARG A 55 -7.80 -0.73 6.94
CA ARG A 55 -7.97 -1.93 6.12
C ARG A 55 -7.22 -1.69 4.81
N ILE A 56 -6.30 -2.60 4.49
CA ILE A 56 -5.56 -2.55 3.24
C ILE A 56 -5.98 -3.74 2.40
N GLU A 57 -6.33 -3.48 1.15
CA GLU A 57 -6.73 -4.50 0.19
C GLU A 57 -5.75 -4.53 -0.96
N ILE A 58 -5.30 -5.73 -1.33
CA ILE A 58 -4.37 -5.90 -2.44
C ILE A 58 -4.93 -6.93 -3.41
N ILE A 59 -4.86 -6.62 -4.68
CA ILE A 59 -5.43 -7.43 -5.75
C ILE A 59 -4.71 -8.77 -5.89
N ASN A 60 -5.43 -9.77 -6.38
CA ASN A 60 -4.81 -11.03 -6.78
C ASN A 60 -3.88 -10.75 -7.96
N PRO A 61 -2.60 -11.20 -7.89
CA PRO A 61 -1.65 -10.97 -8.99
C PRO A 61 -2.17 -11.43 -10.33
N ASP A 62 -2.94 -12.52 -10.36
CA ASP A 62 -3.48 -13.05 -11.61
C ASP A 62 -4.54 -12.14 -12.23
N CYS A 63 -5.10 -11.24 -11.44
CA CYS A 63 -6.11 -10.28 -11.91
C CYS A 63 -5.52 -8.93 -12.26
N TYR A 64 -4.22 -8.75 -12.03
CA TYR A 64 -3.56 -7.46 -12.28
C TYR A 64 -3.49 -7.12 -13.77
N GLY A 65 -3.26 -8.13 -14.61
CA GLY A 65 -3.21 -7.95 -16.05
C GLY A 65 -1.88 -7.45 -16.56
N ASP A 66 -1.84 -7.17 -17.86
CA ASP A 66 -0.65 -6.69 -18.55
C ASP A 66 -0.59 -5.16 -18.47
N ARG A 67 0.03 -4.67 -17.43
CA ARG A 67 0.25 -3.23 -17.27
C ARG A 67 1.71 -2.91 -17.52
N ILE A 68 1.99 -1.62 -17.75
CA ILE A 68 3.35 -1.18 -18.02
C ILE A 68 4.30 -1.55 -16.88
N VAL A 69 3.82 -1.42 -15.64
CA VAL A 69 4.61 -1.76 -14.47
C VAL A 69 4.15 -3.12 -13.97
N PRO A 70 5.08 -4.10 -13.83
CA PRO A 70 4.71 -5.43 -13.31
C PRO A 70 4.21 -5.34 -11.88
N PHE A 71 3.34 -6.29 -11.50
CA PHE A 71 2.84 -6.35 -10.15
C PHE A 71 3.97 -6.68 -9.17
N ASN A 72 4.02 -5.95 -8.06
CA ASN A 72 4.98 -6.19 -6.99
C ASN A 72 4.24 -6.01 -5.67
N PHE A 73 4.05 -7.12 -4.95
CA PHE A 73 3.28 -7.11 -3.71
C PHE A 73 3.89 -6.18 -2.66
N GLU A 74 5.20 -6.30 -2.44
CA GLU A 74 5.86 -5.50 -1.40
C GLU A 74 5.76 -4.01 -1.71
N LYS A 75 5.99 -3.63 -2.96
CA LYS A 75 5.86 -2.24 -3.37
C LYS A 75 4.43 -1.73 -3.16
N THR A 76 3.44 -2.54 -3.53
CA THR A 76 2.04 -2.16 -3.36
C THR A 76 1.70 -2.00 -1.89
N LEU A 77 2.16 -2.91 -1.05
CA LEU A 77 1.96 -2.82 0.39
C LEU A 77 2.56 -1.55 0.96
N VAL A 78 3.80 -1.24 0.60
CA VAL A 78 4.47 -0.03 1.08
C VAL A 78 3.74 1.22 0.60
N HIS A 79 3.27 1.22 -0.65
CA HIS A 79 2.48 2.32 -1.19
C HIS A 79 1.25 2.59 -0.30
N GLU A 80 0.52 1.53 0.05
CA GLU A 80 -0.67 1.69 0.89
C GLU A 80 -0.32 2.13 2.31
N LEU A 81 0.77 1.61 2.87
CA LEU A 81 1.22 2.04 4.20
C LEU A 81 1.63 3.50 4.21
N LEU A 82 2.20 4.00 3.12
CA LEU A 82 2.56 5.41 3.03
C LEU A 82 1.32 6.31 3.03
N HIS A 83 0.19 5.84 2.51
CA HIS A 83 -1.06 6.57 2.65
C HIS A 83 -1.41 6.78 4.13
N LEU A 84 -1.18 5.77 4.97
CA LEU A 84 -1.40 5.92 6.40
C LEU A 84 -0.40 6.90 7.03
N LYS A 85 0.85 6.85 6.59
CA LYS A 85 1.90 7.71 7.12
C LYS A 85 1.59 9.19 6.85
N PHE A 86 1.00 9.47 5.70
CA PHE A 86 0.68 10.83 5.30
C PHE A 86 -0.82 11.14 5.42
N SER A 87 -1.57 10.34 6.18
CA SER A 87 -3.01 10.48 6.26
C SER A 87 -3.45 11.84 6.77
N PHE A 88 -2.65 12.47 7.62
CA PHE A 88 -3.00 13.80 8.15
C PHE A 88 -2.98 14.88 7.07
N TRP A 89 -2.35 14.62 5.92
CA TRP A 89 -2.35 15.55 4.79
C TRP A 89 -3.47 15.29 3.81
N CYS A 90 -4.05 14.08 3.85
CA CYS A 90 -5.05 13.65 2.87
C CYS A 90 -6.46 13.94 3.33
N GLN A 91 -6.69 15.11 3.91
CA GLN A 91 -8.00 15.45 4.47
C GLN A 91 -8.97 16.02 3.44
N ASN A 92 -8.46 16.52 2.33
CA ASN A 92 -9.28 17.05 1.26
C ASN A 92 -8.84 16.40 -0.03
N GLU A 93 -9.82 15.92 -0.79
CA GLU A 93 -9.56 15.37 -2.13
C GLU A 93 -9.37 16.51 -3.10
N ASP A 94 -8.43 17.36 -2.81
CA ASP A 94 -8.16 18.47 -3.65
C ASP A 94 -7.16 18.08 -4.71
N ASP A 95 -7.47 18.41 -5.88
CA ASP A 95 -6.95 17.90 -7.13
C ASP A 95 -5.46 17.89 -7.28
N ILE A 96 -4.78 19.02 -7.11
CA ILE A 96 -3.34 19.12 -7.39
C ILE A 96 -2.54 18.55 -6.23
N GLY A 97 -2.93 18.92 -5.01
CA GLY A 97 -2.26 18.40 -3.83
C GLY A 97 -2.35 16.90 -3.73
N ASP A 98 -3.51 16.35 -4.07
CA ASP A 98 -3.73 14.91 -4.03
C ASP A 98 -2.87 14.20 -5.06
N ARG A 99 -2.78 14.73 -6.28
CA ARG A 99 -1.96 14.12 -7.33
C ARG A 99 -0.48 14.15 -6.98
N VAL A 100 0.00 15.27 -6.42
CA VAL A 100 1.39 15.37 -5.99
C VAL A 100 1.67 14.37 -4.87
N MET A 101 0.75 14.25 -3.93
CA MET A 101 0.87 13.30 -2.83
C MET A 101 0.95 11.86 -3.35
N HIS A 102 0.07 11.48 -4.27
CA HIS A 102 0.08 10.14 -4.83
C HIS A 102 1.37 9.85 -5.57
N GLN A 103 1.89 10.82 -6.30
CA GLN A 103 3.15 10.64 -7.01
C GLN A 103 4.32 10.49 -6.04
N MET A 104 4.35 11.30 -5.00
CA MET A 104 5.38 11.19 -3.97
C MET A 104 5.33 9.83 -3.26
N ILE A 105 4.13 9.37 -2.96
CA ILE A 105 3.95 8.07 -2.32
C ILE A 105 4.47 6.96 -3.23
N ASP A 106 4.15 7.00 -4.51
CA ASP A 106 4.61 5.99 -5.45
C ASP A 106 6.13 6.03 -5.60
N ASP A 107 6.70 7.23 -5.72
CA ASP A 107 8.14 7.37 -5.81
C ASP A 107 8.85 6.84 -4.58
N LEU A 108 8.32 7.14 -3.39
CA LEU A 108 8.89 6.64 -2.14
C LEU A 108 8.75 5.12 -2.02
N ALA A 109 7.61 4.58 -2.37
CA ALA A 109 7.40 3.13 -2.31
C ALA A 109 8.41 2.41 -3.21
N ARG A 110 8.61 2.94 -4.40
CA ARG A 110 9.57 2.37 -5.34
C ARG A 110 10.99 2.50 -4.81
N ALA A 111 11.37 3.67 -4.33
CA ALA A 111 12.71 3.89 -3.80
C ALA A 111 13.01 2.98 -2.61
N LEU A 112 12.05 2.83 -1.71
CA LEU A 112 12.23 2.02 -0.51
C LEU A 112 12.32 0.52 -0.82
N THR A 113 11.55 0.05 -1.79
CA THR A 113 11.52 -1.38 -2.08
C THR A 113 12.53 -1.82 -3.12
N GLU A 114 13.00 -0.91 -3.96
CA GLU A 114 13.98 -1.23 -5.00
C GLU A 114 15.39 -0.76 -4.66
N GLY A 115 15.54 -0.03 -3.55
CA GLY A 115 16.82 0.55 -3.18
C GLY A 115 17.93 -0.46 -2.98
N ASP A 116 17.60 -1.62 -2.44
CA ASP A 116 18.59 -2.66 -2.17
C ASP A 116 19.14 -3.27 -3.45
N SER A 117 18.39 -3.24 -4.54
CA SER A 117 18.83 -3.78 -5.82
C SER A 117 19.98 -2.98 -6.40
N ASP A 118 20.01 -1.70 -6.14
CA ASP A 118 21.03 -0.81 -6.67
C ASP A 118 22.38 -1.04 -6.02
N ASP A 119 22.38 -1.49 -4.78
CA ASP A 119 23.62 -1.74 -4.03
C ASP A 119 24.35 -2.96 -4.54
N GLU A 120 23.70 -3.81 -5.28
CA GLU A 120 24.29 -5.03 -5.79
C GLU A 120 25.02 -4.83 -7.12
N THR A 121 24.89 -3.67 -7.68
CA THR A 121 25.55 -3.36 -8.95
C THR A 121 26.90 -2.66 -8.74
#